data_1b4c3f7a0cf2c09fc01b7e577cde43f7
#
_entry.id   1b4c3f7a0cf2c09fc01b7e577cde43f7
#
_cell.length_a   1.000
_cell.length_b   1.000
_cell.length_c   1.000
_cell.angle_alpha   90.00
_cell.angle_beta   90.00
_cell.angle_gamma   90.00
#
_symmetry.space_group_name_H-M   'P 1'
#
loop_
_entity.id
_entity.type
_entity.pdbx_description
1 polymer ?
#
loop_
_entity_poly.entity_id
_entity_poly.type
_entity_poly.pdbx_seq_one_letter_code
_entity_poly.pdbx_strand_id
1 'polypeptide(L)'
;MAYGLEVAVVGAGKTAFGAFPDKDLRTLAVEAGNKALANANCEPDAIRAFYLGNFAGPEFTGQNHLAPYISTALGMTGIPSTRFEAACASSGAALFHAYMAVAAGIYDAVMVMGVEKMTCQSTARVTEILSGAGDCDGEVRAGSTFPSLFGMIARRHMHDFGTGKKFVLTGMW
;
A
#
# COMPACT_ATOMS: atom_id res chain seq x y z
N MET A 1 -16.79 -27.73 3.69
CA MET A 1 -15.48 -27.78 4.35
C MET A 1 -15.34 -26.46 5.08
N ALA A 2 -15.17 -26.48 6.41
CA ALA A 2 -14.82 -25.26 7.16
C ALA A 2 -13.40 -24.89 6.80
N TYR A 3 -13.21 -23.78 6.09
CA TYR A 3 -11.90 -23.29 5.72
C TYR A 3 -11.32 -22.46 6.84
N GLY A 4 -10.42 -23.07 7.62
CA GLY A 4 -9.54 -22.34 8.51
C GLY A 4 -10.20 -21.76 9.77
N LEU A 5 -9.41 -21.00 10.48
CA LEU A 5 -9.84 -20.24 11.65
C LEU A 5 -10.60 -18.97 11.21
N GLU A 6 -11.52 -18.50 12.03
CA GLU A 6 -12.11 -17.17 11.85
C GLU A 6 -11.03 -16.10 12.03
N VAL A 7 -11.00 -15.12 11.14
CA VAL A 7 -10.03 -14.02 11.15
C VAL A 7 -10.74 -12.71 11.42
N ALA A 8 -10.24 -11.94 12.37
CA ALA A 8 -10.79 -10.65 12.73
C ALA A 8 -9.74 -9.54 12.56
N VAL A 9 -10.18 -8.34 12.18
CA VAL A 9 -9.38 -7.12 12.28
C VAL A 9 -9.60 -6.53 13.68
N VAL A 10 -8.56 -6.55 14.50
CA VAL A 10 -8.61 -6.15 15.91
C VAL A 10 -8.18 -4.71 16.16
N GLY A 11 -7.51 -4.07 15.21
CA GLY A 11 -7.08 -2.68 15.33
C GLY A 11 -6.71 -2.07 13.99
N ALA A 12 -6.83 -0.76 13.93
CA ALA A 12 -6.48 0.03 12.75
C ALA A 12 -5.86 1.37 13.15
N GLY A 13 -4.95 1.87 12.30
CA GLY A 13 -4.31 3.16 12.49
C GLY A 13 -3.95 3.79 11.15
N LYS A 14 -4.02 5.10 11.07
CA LYS A 14 -3.61 5.85 9.88
C LYS A 14 -2.97 7.17 10.23
N THR A 15 -2.15 7.69 9.32
CA THR A 15 -1.71 9.09 9.31
C THR A 15 -2.75 9.97 8.64
N ALA A 16 -2.65 11.27 8.80
CA ALA A 16 -3.32 12.20 7.90
C ALA A 16 -2.72 12.09 6.49
N PHE A 17 -3.51 12.41 5.46
CA PHE A 17 -3.01 12.58 4.10
C PHE A 17 -2.45 13.99 3.93
N GLY A 18 -1.32 14.10 3.24
CA GLY A 18 -0.70 15.40 2.97
C GLY A 18 0.78 15.31 2.64
N ALA A 19 1.39 16.46 2.42
CA ALA A 19 2.82 16.61 2.28
C ALA A 19 3.43 16.88 3.67
N PHE A 20 4.35 16.01 4.08
CA PHE A 20 5.05 16.10 5.36
C PHE A 20 6.56 16.13 5.09
N PRO A 21 7.14 17.31 4.82
CA PRO A 21 8.56 17.42 4.45
C PRO A 21 9.50 16.89 5.55
N ASP A 22 9.09 17.02 6.80
CA ASP A 22 9.88 16.63 7.98
C ASP A 22 9.73 15.16 8.37
N LYS A 23 8.90 14.37 7.66
CA LYS A 23 8.68 12.95 7.93
C LYS A 23 9.19 12.11 6.77
N ASP A 24 10.07 11.19 7.05
CA ASP A 24 10.46 10.13 6.11
C ASP A 24 9.39 9.02 6.04
N LEU A 25 9.56 8.07 5.11
CA LEU A 25 8.66 6.94 4.94
C LEU A 25 8.53 6.11 6.23
N ARG A 26 9.63 5.87 6.92
CA ARG A 26 9.65 5.11 8.18
C ARG A 26 8.86 5.81 9.27
N THR A 27 9.01 7.11 9.42
CA THR A 27 8.29 7.92 10.43
C THR A 27 6.77 7.84 10.20
N LEU A 28 6.32 7.95 8.94
CA LEU A 28 4.89 7.80 8.60
C LEU A 28 4.39 6.38 8.93
N ALA A 29 5.16 5.36 8.57
CA ALA A 29 4.82 3.97 8.85
C ALA A 29 4.71 3.70 10.36
N VAL A 30 5.71 4.15 11.13
CA VAL A 30 5.74 3.98 12.60
C VAL A 30 4.57 4.72 13.26
N GLU A 31 4.23 5.93 12.81
CA GLU A 31 3.07 6.66 13.33
C GLU A 31 1.76 5.86 13.13
N ALA A 32 1.54 5.33 11.93
CA ALA A 32 0.35 4.54 11.64
C ALA A 32 0.33 3.22 12.42
N GLY A 33 1.48 2.55 12.47
CA GLY A 33 1.64 1.27 13.18
C GLY A 33 1.39 1.39 14.69
N ASN A 34 1.95 2.41 15.34
CA ASN A 34 1.71 2.67 16.76
C ASN A 34 0.23 2.98 17.05
N LYS A 35 -0.46 3.70 16.16
CA LYS A 35 -1.91 3.94 16.29
C LYS A 35 -2.71 2.63 16.16
N ALA A 36 -2.30 1.73 15.27
CA ALA A 36 -2.97 0.43 15.10
C ALA A 36 -2.75 -0.46 16.34
N LEU A 37 -1.54 -0.55 16.86
CA LEU A 37 -1.21 -1.30 18.08
C LEU A 37 -2.00 -0.76 19.28
N ALA A 38 -2.01 0.55 19.47
CA ALA A 38 -2.77 1.19 20.54
C ALA A 38 -4.29 0.95 20.40
N ASN A 39 -4.84 1.01 19.19
CA ASN A 39 -6.25 0.72 18.93
C ASN A 39 -6.62 -0.74 19.20
N ALA A 40 -5.70 -1.66 18.91
CA ALA A 40 -5.85 -3.09 19.20
C ALA A 40 -5.61 -3.44 20.70
N ASN A 41 -5.12 -2.50 21.49
CA ASN A 41 -4.58 -2.76 22.84
C ASN A 41 -3.57 -3.92 22.82
N CYS A 42 -2.62 -3.88 21.88
CA CYS A 42 -1.70 -4.95 21.55
C CYS A 42 -0.26 -4.44 21.60
N GLU A 43 0.63 -5.21 22.23
CA GLU A 43 2.06 -4.91 22.24
C GLU A 43 2.74 -5.46 20.98
N PRO A 44 3.88 -4.87 20.55
CA PRO A 44 4.60 -5.31 19.36
C PRO A 44 5.04 -6.77 19.38
N ASP A 45 5.33 -7.32 20.54
CA ASP A 45 5.80 -8.71 20.74
C ASP A 45 4.69 -9.75 20.53
N ALA A 46 3.42 -9.35 20.55
CA ALA A 46 2.30 -10.23 20.17
C ALA A 46 2.20 -10.47 18.67
N ILE A 47 2.81 -9.62 17.83
CA ILE A 47 2.79 -9.75 16.38
C ILE A 47 3.77 -10.83 15.94
N ARG A 48 3.31 -11.76 15.10
CA ARG A 48 4.10 -12.92 14.64
C ARG A 48 4.61 -12.80 13.21
N ALA A 49 4.04 -11.89 12.42
CA ALA A 49 4.55 -11.54 11.08
C ALA A 49 4.15 -10.10 10.72
N PHE A 50 4.95 -9.47 9.87
CA PHE A 50 4.71 -8.13 9.36
C PHE A 50 4.64 -8.14 7.83
N TYR A 51 3.54 -7.68 7.26
CA TYR A 51 3.29 -7.64 5.83
C TYR A 51 3.09 -6.20 5.36
N LEU A 52 3.97 -5.77 4.49
CA LEU A 52 4.02 -4.41 3.96
C LEU A 52 3.56 -4.36 2.52
N GLY A 53 2.46 -3.68 2.23
CA GLY A 53 2.09 -3.26 0.88
C GLY A 53 2.80 -1.96 0.52
N ASN A 54 3.62 -1.99 -0.52
CA ASN A 54 4.36 -0.83 -0.99
C ASN A 54 4.72 -1.04 -2.47
N PHE A 55 4.41 -0.06 -3.30
CA PHE A 55 4.67 -0.13 -4.73
C PHE A 55 6.13 0.20 -5.05
N ALA A 56 6.51 1.45 -4.95
CA ALA A 56 7.77 1.98 -5.46
C ALA A 56 8.56 2.75 -4.40
N GLY A 57 8.44 2.37 -3.12
CA GLY A 57 9.16 3.01 -2.04
C GLY A 57 10.67 3.12 -2.27
N PRO A 58 11.37 2.07 -2.78
CA PRO A 58 12.79 2.17 -3.11
C PRO A 58 13.10 3.25 -4.15
N GLU A 59 12.30 3.40 -5.18
CA GLU A 59 12.49 4.39 -6.23
C GLU A 59 12.21 5.81 -5.75
N PHE A 60 11.24 5.97 -4.85
CA PHE A 60 10.91 7.27 -4.25
C PHE A 60 11.93 7.72 -3.21
N THR A 61 12.41 6.81 -2.36
CA THR A 61 13.17 7.14 -1.15
C THR A 61 14.61 6.66 -1.15
N GLY A 62 15.00 5.79 -2.08
CA GLY A 62 16.30 5.13 -2.11
C GLY A 62 16.46 4.02 -1.07
N GLN A 63 15.43 3.72 -0.26
CA GLN A 63 15.48 2.70 0.79
C GLN A 63 14.93 1.37 0.31
N ASN A 64 15.77 0.36 0.23
CA ASN A 64 15.37 -1.04 0.03
C ASN A 64 15.04 -1.71 1.37
N HIS A 65 14.61 -2.98 1.31
CA HIS A 65 14.37 -3.82 2.49
C HIS A 65 13.36 -3.21 3.47
N LEU A 66 12.31 -2.57 2.93
CA LEU A 66 11.39 -1.73 3.70
C LEU A 66 10.64 -2.47 4.80
N ALA A 67 10.21 -3.72 4.57
CA ALA A 67 9.40 -4.42 5.55
C ALA A 67 10.16 -4.67 6.87
N PRO A 68 11.35 -5.30 6.89
CA PRO A 68 12.10 -5.44 8.14
C PRO A 68 12.61 -4.10 8.69
N TYR A 69 12.90 -3.12 7.84
CA TYR A 69 13.30 -1.78 8.26
C TYR A 69 12.22 -1.07 9.10
N ILE A 70 10.94 -1.25 8.71
CA ILE A 70 9.80 -0.68 9.42
C ILE A 70 9.42 -1.54 10.64
N SER A 71 9.35 -2.88 10.49
CA SER A 71 8.98 -3.76 11.61
C SER A 71 9.94 -3.61 12.79
N THR A 72 11.24 -3.50 12.53
CA THR A 72 12.25 -3.25 13.57
C THR A 72 12.01 -1.91 14.26
N ALA A 73 11.66 -0.86 13.51
CA ALA A 73 11.37 0.46 14.08
C ALA A 73 10.10 0.49 14.95
N LEU A 74 9.17 -0.44 14.71
CA LEU A 74 7.98 -0.67 15.53
C LEU A 74 8.23 -1.59 16.74
N GLY A 75 9.47 -2.05 16.96
CA GLY A 75 9.80 -2.99 18.03
C GLY A 75 9.51 -4.46 17.71
N MET A 76 9.02 -4.75 16.50
CA MET A 76 8.76 -6.12 16.03
C MET A 76 10.03 -6.72 15.44
N THR A 77 10.85 -7.35 16.28
CA THR A 77 12.13 -7.94 15.87
C THR A 77 12.05 -9.46 15.82
N GLY A 78 12.86 -10.09 14.96
CA GLY A 78 12.94 -11.56 14.86
C GLY A 78 11.71 -12.24 14.26
N ILE A 79 10.82 -11.49 13.61
CA ILE A 79 9.63 -12.00 12.95
C ILE A 79 9.78 -11.95 11.42
N PRO A 80 9.10 -12.84 10.66
CA PRO A 80 9.01 -12.74 9.22
C PRO A 80 8.42 -11.39 8.81
N SER A 81 9.13 -10.68 7.93
CA SER A 81 8.72 -9.37 7.43
C SER A 81 8.85 -9.31 5.92
N THR A 82 7.73 -9.18 5.21
CA THR A 82 7.68 -9.29 3.74
C THR A 82 7.03 -8.05 3.13
N ARG A 83 7.63 -7.53 2.05
CA ARG A 83 7.02 -6.51 1.20
C ARG A 83 6.28 -7.17 0.05
N PHE A 84 5.03 -6.81 -0.13
CA PHE A 84 4.18 -7.18 -1.26
C PHE A 84 4.08 -6.00 -2.23
N GLU A 85 4.25 -6.31 -3.50
CA GLU A 85 4.10 -5.35 -4.59
C GLU A 85 3.07 -5.89 -5.59
N ALA A 86 2.07 -5.09 -5.88
CA ALA A 86 1.03 -5.31 -6.89
C ALA A 86 0.47 -3.94 -7.33
N ALA A 87 1.36 -2.98 -7.60
CA ALA A 87 1.05 -1.58 -7.89
C ALA A 87 0.03 -1.01 -6.88
N CYS A 88 -1.09 -0.45 -7.36
CA CYS A 88 -2.15 0.10 -6.49
C CYS A 88 -2.79 -0.94 -5.55
N ALA A 89 -2.68 -2.23 -5.84
CA ALA A 89 -3.22 -3.33 -5.05
C ALA A 89 -2.23 -3.90 -4.02
N SER A 90 -1.05 -3.32 -3.84
CA SER A 90 0.01 -3.85 -2.96
C SER A 90 -0.47 -4.14 -1.55
N SER A 91 -1.22 -3.20 -0.94
CA SER A 91 -1.76 -3.40 0.41
C SER A 91 -2.89 -4.43 0.45
N GLY A 92 -3.68 -4.52 -0.61
CA GLY A 92 -4.70 -5.58 -0.77
C GLY A 92 -4.07 -6.96 -0.85
N ALA A 93 -2.97 -7.11 -1.61
CA ALA A 93 -2.20 -8.34 -1.66
C ALA A 93 -1.60 -8.71 -0.30
N ALA A 94 -1.01 -7.75 0.41
CA ALA A 94 -0.51 -7.97 1.77
C ALA A 94 -1.62 -8.44 2.73
N LEU A 95 -2.79 -7.80 2.69
CA LEU A 95 -3.95 -8.16 3.51
C LEU A 95 -4.46 -9.56 3.19
N PHE A 96 -4.55 -9.91 1.91
CA PHE A 96 -4.98 -11.24 1.48
C PHE A 96 -4.05 -12.33 2.00
N HIS A 97 -2.74 -12.13 1.91
CA HIS A 97 -1.77 -13.10 2.43
C HIS A 97 -1.79 -13.20 3.96
N ALA A 98 -2.02 -12.08 4.66
CA ALA A 98 -2.19 -12.09 6.11
C ALA A 98 -3.45 -12.88 6.52
N TYR A 99 -4.57 -12.65 5.83
CA TYR A 99 -5.78 -13.43 6.03
C TYR A 99 -5.51 -14.94 5.87
N MET A 100 -4.87 -15.33 4.78
CA MET A 100 -4.54 -16.74 4.52
C MET A 100 -3.63 -17.33 5.60
N ALA A 101 -2.63 -16.59 6.05
CA ALA A 101 -1.68 -17.06 7.06
C ALA A 101 -2.37 -17.29 8.42
N VAL A 102 -3.25 -16.37 8.84
CA VAL A 102 -4.01 -16.52 10.09
C VAL A 102 -5.08 -17.59 9.96
N ALA A 103 -5.85 -17.62 8.87
CA ALA A 103 -6.87 -18.63 8.63
C ALA A 103 -6.30 -20.06 8.57
N ALA A 104 -5.07 -20.21 8.10
CA ALA A 104 -4.35 -21.50 8.09
C ALA A 104 -3.69 -21.85 9.44
N GLY A 105 -3.77 -20.97 10.45
CA GLY A 105 -3.14 -21.18 11.75
C GLY A 105 -1.61 -21.10 11.74
N ILE A 106 -1.02 -20.45 10.72
CA ILE A 106 0.44 -20.26 10.65
C ILE A 106 0.89 -19.21 11.67
N TYR A 107 0.09 -18.16 11.84
CA TYR A 107 0.32 -17.07 12.79
C TYR A 107 -0.97 -16.72 13.53
N ASP A 108 -0.86 -16.41 14.82
CA ASP A 108 -2.00 -15.95 15.62
C ASP A 108 -2.34 -14.48 15.38
N ALA A 109 -1.33 -13.66 15.07
CA ALA A 109 -1.49 -12.24 14.79
C ALA A 109 -0.49 -11.75 13.75
N VAL A 110 -0.98 -11.02 12.77
CA VAL A 110 -0.18 -10.41 11.69
C VAL A 110 -0.49 -8.93 11.61
N MET A 111 0.54 -8.09 11.55
CA MET A 111 0.36 -6.68 11.21
C MET A 111 0.46 -6.51 9.70
N VAL A 112 -0.54 -5.88 9.12
CA VAL A 112 -0.55 -5.44 7.71
C VAL A 112 -0.43 -3.93 7.66
N MET A 113 0.44 -3.43 6.79
CA MET A 113 0.65 -2.01 6.62
C MET A 113 0.74 -1.65 5.14
N GLY A 114 0.25 -0.46 4.80
CA GLY A 114 0.51 0.19 3.53
C GLY A 114 1.20 1.53 3.76
N VAL A 115 2.25 1.82 3.04
CA VAL A 115 2.92 3.14 3.10
C VAL A 115 3.56 3.48 1.76
N GLU A 116 3.43 4.74 1.36
CA GLU A 116 4.12 5.30 0.21
C GLU A 116 4.51 6.75 0.49
N LYS A 117 5.72 7.15 0.13
CA LYS A 117 6.21 8.52 0.30
C LYS A 117 6.62 9.09 -1.04
N MET A 118 5.65 9.68 -1.76
CA MET A 118 5.87 10.29 -3.08
C MET A 118 6.29 11.75 -3.01
N THR A 119 5.87 12.47 -1.97
CA THR A 119 6.07 13.93 -1.83
C THR A 119 7.53 14.37 -1.58
N CYS A 120 8.47 13.45 -1.52
CA CYS A 120 9.91 13.73 -1.50
C CYS A 120 10.52 13.91 -2.91
N GLN A 121 9.74 13.66 -3.96
CA GLN A 121 10.17 13.75 -5.36
C GLN A 121 9.43 14.86 -6.10
N SER A 122 10.01 15.34 -7.22
CA SER A 122 9.31 16.24 -8.15
C SER A 122 8.15 15.53 -8.85
N THR A 123 7.14 16.27 -9.28
CA THR A 123 5.99 15.71 -10.02
C THR A 123 6.43 14.92 -11.26
N ALA A 124 7.44 15.40 -11.98
CA ALA A 124 7.97 14.70 -13.16
C ALA A 124 8.55 13.32 -12.77
N ARG A 125 9.35 13.28 -11.69
CA ARG A 125 9.93 12.02 -11.21
C ARG A 125 8.87 11.06 -10.66
N VAL A 126 7.86 11.57 -9.95
CA VAL A 126 6.71 10.77 -9.51
C VAL A 126 5.98 10.15 -10.70
N THR A 127 5.72 10.94 -11.74
CA THR A 127 5.06 10.45 -12.96
C THR A 127 5.86 9.35 -13.64
N GLU A 128 7.17 9.51 -13.75
CA GLU A 128 8.08 8.50 -14.31
C GLU A 128 8.03 7.19 -13.50
N ILE A 129 8.20 7.26 -12.18
CA ILE A 129 8.17 6.08 -11.31
C ILE A 129 6.83 5.37 -11.38
N LEU A 130 5.71 6.11 -11.30
CA LEU A 130 4.38 5.53 -11.39
C LEU A 130 4.13 4.84 -12.73
N SER A 131 4.70 5.38 -13.82
CA SER A 131 4.56 4.78 -15.15
C SER A 131 5.16 3.37 -15.23
N GLY A 132 6.11 3.03 -14.34
CA GLY A 132 6.65 1.69 -14.21
C GLY A 132 5.65 0.60 -13.82
N ALA A 133 4.42 0.96 -13.41
CA ALA A 133 3.33 -0.01 -13.20
C ALA A 133 2.54 -0.32 -14.49
N GLY A 134 2.86 0.34 -15.60
CA GLY A 134 2.32 0.07 -16.94
C GLY A 134 3.29 -0.72 -17.80
N ASP A 135 2.90 -0.98 -19.05
CA ASP A 135 3.79 -1.55 -20.05
C ASP A 135 4.84 -0.52 -20.50
N CYS A 136 6.07 -0.68 -20.00
CA CYS A 136 7.16 0.25 -20.28
C CYS A 136 7.56 0.26 -21.76
N ASP A 137 7.49 -0.88 -22.46
CA ASP A 137 7.89 -1.01 -23.86
C ASP A 137 6.80 -0.55 -24.84
N GLY A 138 5.55 -0.70 -24.46
CA GLY A 138 4.39 -0.26 -25.25
C GLY A 138 3.88 1.12 -24.83
N GLU A 139 3.12 1.15 -23.75
CA GLU A 139 2.34 2.32 -23.31
C GLU A 139 3.23 3.51 -22.90
N VAL A 140 4.23 3.27 -22.06
CA VAL A 140 5.10 4.34 -21.54
C VAL A 140 5.96 4.92 -22.65
N ARG A 141 6.53 4.08 -23.52
CA ARG A 141 7.31 4.52 -24.67
C ARG A 141 6.46 5.33 -25.67
N ALA A 142 5.16 5.03 -25.77
CA ALA A 142 4.21 5.81 -26.57
C ALA A 142 3.80 7.14 -25.91
N GLY A 143 4.32 7.46 -24.72
CA GLY A 143 4.04 8.69 -23.99
C GLY A 143 2.84 8.63 -23.05
N SER A 144 2.30 7.44 -22.77
CA SER A 144 1.20 7.29 -21.84
C SER A 144 1.65 7.55 -20.38
N THR A 145 0.77 8.19 -19.63
CA THR A 145 0.90 8.37 -18.18
C THR A 145 -0.30 7.74 -17.49
N PHE A 146 -0.22 7.47 -16.19
CA PHE A 146 -1.36 6.94 -15.44
C PHE A 146 -2.63 7.77 -15.61
N PRO A 147 -2.60 9.11 -15.46
CA PRO A 147 -3.80 9.93 -15.73
C PRO A 147 -4.34 9.77 -17.14
N SER A 148 -3.49 9.63 -18.17
CA SER A 148 -3.95 9.44 -19.55
C SER A 148 -4.60 8.08 -19.77
N LEU A 149 -4.07 7.00 -19.16
CA LEU A 149 -4.65 5.66 -19.22
C LEU A 149 -6.05 5.64 -18.57
N PHE A 150 -6.19 6.20 -17.37
CA PHE A 150 -7.49 6.33 -16.71
C PHE A 150 -8.45 7.24 -17.47
N GLY A 151 -7.94 8.29 -18.11
CA GLY A 151 -8.72 9.15 -19.02
C GLY A 151 -9.29 8.38 -20.21
N MET A 152 -8.52 7.44 -20.79
CA MET A 152 -9.00 6.56 -21.85
C MET A 152 -10.08 5.58 -21.35
N ILE A 153 -9.90 4.99 -20.17
CA ILE A 153 -10.90 4.13 -19.51
C ILE A 153 -12.20 4.91 -19.28
N ALA A 154 -12.09 6.12 -18.74
CA ALA A 154 -13.26 6.99 -18.53
C ALA A 154 -13.99 7.32 -19.84
N ARG A 155 -13.25 7.63 -20.90
CA ARG A 155 -13.85 7.86 -22.23
C ARG A 155 -14.53 6.61 -22.78
N ARG A 156 -13.93 5.45 -22.61
CA ARG A 156 -14.52 4.17 -23.03
C ARG A 156 -15.81 3.90 -22.27
N HIS A 157 -15.82 4.09 -20.96
CA HIS A 157 -17.01 3.96 -20.13
C HIS A 157 -18.13 4.92 -20.56
N MET A 158 -17.78 6.18 -20.86
CA MET A 158 -18.75 7.15 -21.38
C MET A 158 -19.36 6.71 -22.72
N HIS A 159 -18.55 6.11 -23.59
CA HIS A 159 -19.01 5.60 -24.89
C HIS A 159 -19.96 4.42 -24.72
N ASP A 160 -19.60 3.44 -23.89
CA ASP A 160 -20.33 2.18 -23.76
C ASP A 160 -21.63 2.33 -22.95
N PHE A 161 -21.64 3.23 -21.96
CA PHE A 161 -22.73 3.38 -21.00
C PHE A 161 -23.45 4.74 -21.03
N GLY A 162 -23.08 5.64 -21.92
CA GLY A 162 -23.69 6.97 -22.04
C GLY A 162 -23.47 7.87 -20.82
N THR A 163 -22.50 7.57 -19.96
CA THR A 163 -22.23 8.35 -18.74
C THR A 163 -21.75 9.75 -19.07
N GLY A 164 -22.38 10.78 -18.52
CA GLY A 164 -22.01 12.17 -18.77
C GLY A 164 -20.68 12.55 -18.10
N LYS A 165 -19.96 13.54 -18.68
CA LYS A 165 -18.69 14.05 -18.16
C LYS A 165 -18.76 14.47 -16.70
N LYS A 166 -19.86 15.12 -16.28
CA LYS A 166 -20.05 15.57 -14.88
C LYS A 166 -20.04 14.41 -13.90
N PHE A 167 -20.64 13.29 -14.25
CA PHE A 167 -20.68 12.10 -13.39
C PHE A 167 -19.27 11.48 -13.23
N VAL A 168 -18.52 11.36 -14.33
CA VAL A 168 -17.15 10.84 -14.28
C VAL A 168 -16.24 11.70 -13.39
N LEU A 169 -16.36 13.04 -13.51
CA LEU A 169 -15.57 13.97 -12.69
C LEU A 169 -15.94 13.96 -11.21
N THR A 170 -17.21 13.73 -10.86
CA THR A 170 -17.65 13.70 -9.45
C THR A 170 -17.46 12.36 -8.76
N GLY A 171 -17.36 11.28 -9.51
CA GLY A 171 -17.12 9.93 -8.98
C GLY A 171 -15.64 9.58 -8.75
N MET A 172 -14.71 10.46 -9.11
CA MET A 172 -13.26 10.25 -8.99
C MET A 172 -12.62 10.91 -7.76
N TRP A 173 -13.45 11.49 -6.83
CA TRP A 173 -12.98 12.16 -5.60
C TRP A 173 -13.54 11.52 -4.35
#